data_a093b54227c8ed9f4a1f1098fa1fe925
#
_entry.id   a093b54227c8ed9f4a1f1098fa1fe925
#
_cell.length_a   1.000
_cell.length_b   1.000
_cell.length_c   1.000
_cell.angle_alpha   90.00
_cell.angle_beta   90.00
_cell.angle_gamma   90.00
#
_symmetry.space_group_name_H-M   'P 1'
#
loop_
_entity.id
_entity.type
_entity.pdbx_description
1 polymer ?
#
loop_
_entity_poly.entity_id
_entity_poly.type
_entity_poly.pdbx_seq_one_letter_code
_entity_poly.pdbx_strand_id
1 'polypeptide(L)'
;MADTTFNGAPNSVDTIQSSYMAQVQRRRLYGGLTLMIFVILMVAGFNTADARNAGSFWDGFHRMLDYPTDVLSEAWEKRADLPALMGKYFPALIETLNIAAVSTLLGALGGLILSLLSTRGLAKWPRLIPLFRRFSDIMRAIPEIVIALVLIFVMGGGPVPAMIAIAIHTAGALGKLFSEVAENADLKPVEGLASTGATRSKRMLLGVLPQVAPNYVSYALLRFEINIRASAILGFVGAGGLGYELRNAMAWGPGRFDEAGAIFILLFGTIVFFDQLSSRYRNRLTEGQGQ
;
A
#
# COMPACT_ATOMS: atom_id res chain seq x y z
N MET A 1 6.13 -46.56 -50.57
CA MET A 1 6.22 -45.26 -51.28
C MET A 1 5.03 -44.41 -50.81
N ALA A 2 5.21 -43.63 -49.78
CA ALA A 2 4.21 -42.68 -49.32
C ALA A 2 4.83 -41.28 -49.48
N ASP A 3 4.32 -40.58 -50.47
CA ASP A 3 4.73 -39.25 -50.86
C ASP A 3 4.07 -38.26 -49.88
N THR A 4 4.80 -37.86 -48.87
CA THR A 4 4.38 -36.75 -47.99
C THR A 4 4.80 -35.45 -48.62
N THR A 5 3.96 -34.91 -49.50
CA THR A 5 4.06 -33.55 -49.95
C THR A 5 3.84 -32.60 -48.78
N PHE A 6 4.93 -32.11 -48.24
CA PHE A 6 4.96 -30.96 -47.34
C PHE A 6 4.49 -29.75 -48.16
N ASN A 7 3.21 -29.40 -48.03
CA ASN A 7 2.66 -28.18 -48.59
C ASN A 7 3.26 -27.01 -47.79
N GLY A 8 4.33 -26.41 -48.34
CA GLY A 8 5.05 -25.28 -47.80
C GLY A 8 4.09 -24.12 -47.57
N ALA A 9 3.97 -23.70 -46.36
CA ALA A 9 3.29 -22.48 -45.98
C ALA A 9 3.91 -21.29 -46.79
N PRO A 10 3.10 -20.40 -47.34
CA PRO A 10 3.59 -19.23 -48.03
C PRO A 10 4.08 -18.20 -46.99
N ASN A 11 5.26 -18.41 -46.47
CA ASN A 11 6.00 -17.43 -45.73
C ASN A 11 6.77 -16.54 -46.71
N SER A 12 6.07 -15.91 -47.64
CA SER A 12 6.67 -14.81 -48.38
C SER A 12 6.80 -13.61 -47.44
N VAL A 13 7.94 -12.96 -47.45
CA VAL A 13 8.23 -11.75 -46.66
C VAL A 13 7.08 -10.74 -46.80
N ASP A 14 6.46 -10.66 -47.96
CA ASP A 14 5.31 -9.82 -48.28
C ASP A 14 4.05 -10.12 -47.43
N THR A 15 3.79 -11.41 -47.12
CA THR A 15 2.63 -11.80 -46.29
C THR A 15 2.85 -11.44 -44.82
N ILE A 16 4.08 -11.56 -44.33
CA ILE A 16 4.45 -11.17 -42.98
C ILE A 16 4.38 -9.63 -42.86
N GLN A 17 4.89 -8.92 -43.85
CA GLN A 17 4.88 -7.47 -43.88
C GLN A 17 3.47 -6.91 -43.96
N SER A 18 2.61 -7.46 -44.82
CA SER A 18 1.19 -7.03 -44.91
C SER A 18 0.41 -7.29 -43.62
N SER A 19 0.61 -8.46 -42.96
CA SER A 19 -0.01 -8.78 -41.67
C SER A 19 0.48 -7.84 -40.57
N TYR A 20 1.76 -7.53 -40.54
CA TYR A 20 2.34 -6.56 -39.60
C TYR A 20 1.76 -5.15 -39.79
N MET A 21 1.70 -4.68 -41.04
CA MET A 21 1.13 -3.36 -41.34
C MET A 21 -0.35 -3.28 -40.99
N ALA A 22 -1.13 -4.33 -41.23
CA ALA A 22 -2.51 -4.40 -40.79
C ALA A 22 -2.65 -4.37 -39.26
N GLN A 23 -1.76 -5.02 -38.53
CA GLN A 23 -1.74 -4.99 -37.07
C GLN A 23 -1.35 -3.60 -36.55
N VAL A 24 -0.38 -2.95 -37.14
CA VAL A 24 0.04 -1.57 -36.81
C VAL A 24 -1.11 -0.59 -37.06
N GLN A 25 -1.80 -0.70 -38.19
CA GLN A 25 -2.97 0.14 -38.48
C GLN A 25 -4.09 -0.04 -37.47
N ARG A 26 -4.43 -1.31 -37.14
CA ARG A 26 -5.41 -1.60 -36.06
C ARG A 26 -4.99 -0.99 -34.73
N ARG A 27 -3.73 -1.17 -34.34
CA ARG A 27 -3.22 -0.60 -33.07
C ARG A 27 -3.31 0.93 -33.05
N ARG A 28 -2.99 1.58 -34.17
CA ARG A 28 -3.12 3.05 -34.30
C ARG A 28 -4.57 3.50 -34.23
N LEU A 29 -5.47 2.77 -34.92
CA LEU A 29 -6.90 3.08 -34.91
C LEU A 29 -7.50 2.91 -33.52
N TYR A 30 -7.26 1.78 -32.85
CA TYR A 30 -7.74 1.58 -31.46
C TYR A 30 -7.09 2.56 -30.50
N GLY A 31 -5.79 2.84 -30.62
CA GLY A 31 -5.11 3.84 -29.82
C GLY A 31 -5.68 5.25 -30.03
N GLY A 32 -5.95 5.62 -31.27
CA GLY A 32 -6.61 6.90 -31.62
C GLY A 32 -8.04 6.99 -31.07
N LEU A 33 -8.82 5.92 -31.20
CA LEU A 33 -10.18 5.86 -30.64
C LEU A 33 -10.18 5.97 -29.12
N THR A 34 -9.28 5.25 -28.45
CA THR A 34 -9.13 5.31 -27.00
C THR A 34 -8.72 6.72 -26.54
N LEU A 35 -7.77 7.35 -27.25
CA LEU A 35 -7.37 8.73 -26.95
C LEU A 35 -8.53 9.71 -27.15
N MET A 36 -9.28 9.55 -28.22
CA MET A 36 -10.46 10.40 -28.49
C MET A 36 -11.51 10.27 -27.40
N ILE A 37 -11.85 9.03 -27.00
CA ILE A 37 -12.79 8.78 -25.88
C ILE A 37 -12.25 9.41 -24.60
N PHE A 38 -10.97 9.25 -24.30
CA PHE A 38 -10.34 9.84 -23.12
C PHE A 38 -10.47 11.37 -23.12
N VAL A 39 -10.17 12.03 -24.25
CA VAL A 39 -10.29 13.48 -24.38
C VAL A 39 -11.73 13.94 -24.21
N ILE A 40 -12.70 13.23 -24.82
CA ILE A 40 -14.15 13.53 -24.66
C ILE A 40 -14.57 13.43 -23.19
N LEU A 41 -14.16 12.36 -22.52
CA LEU A 41 -14.47 12.17 -21.09
C LEU A 41 -13.83 13.24 -20.21
N MET A 42 -12.59 13.64 -20.52
CA MET A 42 -11.93 14.74 -19.83
C MET A 42 -12.70 16.07 -20.00
N VAL A 43 -13.01 16.45 -21.24
CA VAL A 43 -13.76 17.68 -21.50
C VAL A 43 -15.13 17.65 -20.83
N ALA A 44 -15.85 16.53 -20.92
CA ALA A 44 -17.13 16.37 -20.25
C ALA A 44 -16.99 16.46 -18.71
N GLY A 45 -15.91 15.89 -18.15
CA GLY A 45 -15.60 15.96 -16.72
C GLY A 45 -15.35 17.40 -16.26
N PHE A 46 -14.53 18.18 -16.99
CA PHE A 46 -14.28 19.59 -16.69
C PHE A 46 -15.56 20.42 -16.76
N ASN A 47 -16.36 20.27 -17.82
CA ASN A 47 -17.63 20.99 -17.95
C ASN A 47 -18.60 20.64 -16.79
N THR A 48 -18.61 19.38 -16.36
CA THR A 48 -19.46 18.96 -15.22
C THR A 48 -18.96 19.55 -13.91
N ALA A 49 -17.63 19.62 -13.71
CA ALA A 49 -17.04 20.22 -12.53
C ALA A 49 -17.35 21.72 -12.44
N ASP A 50 -17.20 22.45 -13.54
CA ASP A 50 -17.56 23.88 -13.60
C ASP A 50 -19.05 24.11 -13.35
N ALA A 51 -19.94 23.28 -13.95
CA ALA A 51 -21.39 23.39 -13.75
C ALA A 51 -21.83 23.09 -12.31
N ARG A 52 -21.05 22.30 -11.54
CA ARG A 52 -21.35 21.97 -10.14
C ARG A 52 -20.69 22.90 -9.13
N ASN A 53 -20.15 24.03 -9.55
CA ASN A 53 -19.47 24.99 -8.70
C ASN A 53 -18.28 24.43 -7.91
N ALA A 54 -17.61 23.40 -8.48
CA ALA A 54 -16.44 22.79 -7.88
C ALA A 54 -15.17 23.66 -7.99
N GLY A 55 -15.32 24.92 -8.40
CA GLY A 55 -14.26 25.86 -8.73
C GLY A 55 -13.75 25.67 -10.16
N SER A 56 -13.36 26.79 -10.83
CA SER A 56 -12.72 26.69 -12.14
C SER A 56 -11.35 26.00 -11.99
N PHE A 57 -11.10 24.97 -12.81
CA PHE A 57 -9.78 24.31 -12.84
C PHE A 57 -8.64 25.31 -13.05
N TRP A 58 -8.85 26.29 -13.95
CA TRP A 58 -7.83 27.28 -14.27
C TRP A 58 -7.57 28.24 -13.10
N ASP A 59 -8.60 28.67 -12.38
CA ASP A 59 -8.46 29.50 -11.19
C ASP A 59 -7.79 28.71 -10.05
N GLY A 60 -8.14 27.44 -9.88
CA GLY A 60 -7.51 26.56 -8.91
C GLY A 60 -6.04 26.27 -9.26
N PHE A 61 -5.74 26.10 -10.56
CA PHE A 61 -4.36 25.84 -11.02
C PHE A 61 -3.43 27.03 -10.71
N HIS A 62 -3.88 28.26 -10.93
CA HIS A 62 -3.09 29.44 -10.60
C HIS A 62 -2.85 29.60 -9.10
N ARG A 63 -3.77 29.13 -8.26
CA ARG A 63 -3.66 29.19 -6.78
C ARG A 63 -3.07 27.95 -6.13
N MET A 64 -2.71 26.95 -6.91
CA MET A 64 -2.25 25.65 -6.39
C MET A 64 -0.99 25.77 -5.52
N LEU A 65 -0.15 26.75 -5.79
CA LEU A 65 1.10 27.00 -5.05
C LEU A 65 0.95 28.05 -3.94
N ASP A 66 -0.16 28.78 -3.87
CA ASP A 66 -0.36 29.85 -2.87
C ASP A 66 -0.22 29.27 -1.46
N TYR A 67 -0.98 28.23 -1.16
CA TYR A 67 -0.97 27.61 0.16
C TYR A 67 0.39 26.98 0.55
N PRO A 68 1.04 26.15 -0.30
CA PRO A 68 2.39 25.66 -0.01
C PRO A 68 3.42 26.79 0.18
N THR A 69 3.34 27.87 -0.60
CA THR A 69 4.27 29.01 -0.47
C THR A 69 4.02 29.79 0.81
N ASP A 70 2.76 29.97 1.21
CA ASP A 70 2.40 30.64 2.46
C ASP A 70 2.92 29.86 3.68
N VAL A 71 2.73 28.54 3.69
CA VAL A 71 3.25 27.67 4.76
C VAL A 71 4.78 27.73 4.82
N LEU A 72 5.46 27.66 3.67
CA LEU A 72 6.91 27.70 3.62
C LEU A 72 7.47 29.07 4.01
N SER A 73 6.84 30.18 3.57
CA SER A 73 7.29 31.52 3.88
C SER A 73 7.14 31.81 5.37
N GLU A 74 5.98 31.52 5.97
CA GLU A 74 5.74 31.75 7.40
C GLU A 74 6.64 30.85 8.27
N ALA A 75 6.81 29.57 7.89
CA ALA A 75 7.75 28.68 8.59
C ALA A 75 9.20 29.16 8.50
N TRP A 76 9.60 29.78 7.36
CA TRP A 76 10.93 30.35 7.20
C TRP A 76 11.12 31.64 8.02
N GLU A 77 10.15 32.52 8.05
CA GLU A 77 10.17 33.75 8.86
C GLU A 77 10.28 33.41 10.34
N LYS A 78 9.50 32.45 10.82
CA LYS A 78 9.47 32.01 12.22
C LYS A 78 10.37 30.78 12.50
N ARG A 79 11.41 30.58 11.71
CA ARG A 79 12.29 29.40 11.85
C ARG A 79 12.95 29.21 13.21
N ALA A 80 13.09 30.31 13.99
CA ALA A 80 13.63 30.25 15.34
C ALA A 80 12.69 29.49 16.31
N ASP A 81 11.38 29.52 16.05
CA ASP A 81 10.36 28.90 16.89
C ASP A 81 10.09 27.40 16.49
N LEU A 82 10.54 26.99 15.30
CA LEU A 82 10.31 25.62 14.80
C LEU A 82 10.77 24.52 15.77
N PRO A 83 11.96 24.59 16.42
CA PRO A 83 12.37 23.55 17.37
C PRO A 83 11.43 23.44 18.58
N ALA A 84 10.91 24.57 19.08
CA ALA A 84 9.96 24.58 20.18
C ALA A 84 8.60 24.00 19.75
N LEU A 85 8.13 24.32 18.53
CA LEU A 85 6.91 23.76 17.93
C LEU A 85 7.06 22.26 17.67
N MET A 86 8.19 21.81 17.16
CA MET A 86 8.47 20.39 17.00
C MET A 86 8.42 19.65 18.35
N GLY A 87 8.97 20.24 19.41
CA GLY A 87 8.85 19.71 20.78
C GLY A 87 7.39 19.63 21.25
N LYS A 88 6.60 20.67 20.96
CA LYS A 88 5.15 20.72 21.28
C LYS A 88 4.37 19.57 20.62
N TYR A 89 4.66 19.27 19.36
CA TYR A 89 3.96 18.24 18.58
C TYR A 89 4.59 16.85 18.66
N PHE A 90 5.69 16.68 19.37
CA PHE A 90 6.33 15.38 19.55
C PHE A 90 5.42 14.32 20.19
N PRO A 91 4.57 14.61 21.20
CA PRO A 91 3.61 13.62 21.70
C PRO A 91 2.63 13.13 20.63
N ALA A 92 2.15 14.01 19.74
CA ALA A 92 1.28 13.63 18.63
C ALA A 92 2.01 12.75 17.59
N LEU A 93 3.32 12.96 17.39
CA LEU A 93 4.15 12.05 16.59
C LEU A 93 4.21 10.66 17.22
N ILE A 94 4.44 10.56 18.53
CA ILE A 94 4.44 9.28 19.24
C ILE A 94 3.10 8.57 19.11
N GLU A 95 1.99 9.30 19.21
CA GLU A 95 0.64 8.74 19.00
C GLU A 95 0.50 8.17 17.58
N THR A 96 0.93 8.91 16.54
CA THR A 96 0.92 8.43 15.14
C THR A 96 1.73 7.15 14.97
N LEU A 97 2.94 7.09 15.56
CA LEU A 97 3.79 5.90 15.55
C LEU A 97 3.17 4.72 16.29
N ASN A 98 2.52 4.96 17.43
CA ASN A 98 1.82 3.93 18.18
C ASN A 98 0.65 3.34 17.38
N ILE A 99 -0.16 4.19 16.72
CA ILE A 99 -1.23 3.74 15.83
C ILE A 99 -0.63 2.82 14.75
N ALA A 100 0.41 3.25 14.07
CA ALA A 100 1.05 2.47 13.01
C ALA A 100 1.66 1.15 13.53
N ALA A 101 2.34 1.17 14.67
CA ALA A 101 3.00 0.00 15.25
C ALA A 101 1.99 -1.06 15.71
N VAL A 102 0.98 -0.66 16.49
CA VAL A 102 -0.06 -1.57 16.97
C VAL A 102 -0.85 -2.16 15.81
N SER A 103 -1.24 -1.33 14.83
CA SER A 103 -1.96 -1.79 13.65
C SER A 103 -1.13 -2.77 12.82
N THR A 104 0.16 -2.52 12.67
CA THR A 104 1.06 -3.42 11.94
C THR A 104 1.22 -4.74 12.67
N LEU A 105 1.41 -4.72 13.98
CA LEU A 105 1.54 -5.93 14.80
C LEU A 105 0.27 -6.79 14.72
N LEU A 106 -0.90 -6.19 14.97
CA LEU A 106 -2.18 -6.88 14.89
C LEU A 106 -2.46 -7.38 13.48
N GLY A 107 -2.17 -6.55 12.47
CA GLY A 107 -2.30 -6.91 11.06
C GLY A 107 -1.36 -8.03 10.64
N ALA A 108 -0.11 -8.05 11.13
CA ALA A 108 0.85 -9.11 10.84
C ALA A 108 0.43 -10.45 11.51
N LEU A 109 -0.05 -10.40 12.74
CA LEU A 109 -0.60 -11.60 13.42
C LEU A 109 -1.83 -12.13 12.70
N GLY A 110 -2.78 -11.27 12.32
CA GLY A 110 -3.94 -11.65 11.52
C GLY A 110 -3.54 -12.19 10.15
N GLY A 111 -2.60 -11.55 9.47
CA GLY A 111 -2.03 -11.99 8.20
C GLY A 111 -1.34 -13.34 8.29
N LEU A 112 -0.60 -13.61 9.37
CA LEU A 112 0.00 -14.92 9.61
C LEU A 112 -1.06 -16.00 9.74
N ILE A 113 -2.12 -15.76 10.49
CA ILE A 113 -3.24 -16.72 10.65
C ILE A 113 -3.90 -16.96 9.28
N LEU A 114 -4.21 -15.91 8.54
CA LEU A 114 -4.80 -16.02 7.20
C LEU A 114 -3.88 -16.77 6.22
N SER A 115 -2.59 -16.54 6.28
CA SER A 115 -1.60 -17.27 5.48
C SER A 115 -1.62 -18.76 5.78
N LEU A 116 -1.59 -19.17 7.05
CA LEU A 116 -1.65 -20.58 7.44
C LEU A 116 -2.92 -21.29 6.96
N LEU A 117 -4.02 -20.54 6.79
CA LEU A 117 -5.32 -21.07 6.34
C LEU A 117 -5.45 -21.05 4.80
N SER A 118 -4.66 -20.21 4.09
CA SER A 118 -4.80 -19.96 2.66
C SER A 118 -3.67 -20.52 1.78
N THR A 119 -2.55 -21.00 2.37
CA THR A 119 -1.39 -21.52 1.63
C THR A 119 -1.68 -22.89 1.03
N ARG A 120 -1.55 -23.04 -0.29
CA ARG A 120 -1.73 -24.31 -0.99
C ARG A 120 -0.66 -25.32 -0.56
N GLY A 121 -1.05 -26.58 -0.47
CA GLY A 121 -0.15 -27.66 -0.02
C GLY A 121 0.09 -27.70 1.50
N LEU A 122 -0.08 -26.58 2.21
CA LEU A 122 0.23 -26.44 3.61
C LEU A 122 -1.01 -26.17 4.52
N ALA A 123 -2.13 -25.69 3.95
CA ALA A 123 -3.33 -25.38 4.74
C ALA A 123 -4.00 -26.62 5.35
N LYS A 124 -4.50 -26.50 6.60
CA LYS A 124 -5.18 -27.59 7.32
C LYS A 124 -6.46 -28.04 6.59
N TRP A 125 -7.18 -27.11 5.97
CA TRP A 125 -8.44 -27.33 5.28
C TRP A 125 -8.33 -26.88 3.79
N PRO A 126 -7.81 -27.73 2.89
CA PRO A 126 -7.59 -27.33 1.50
C PRO A 126 -8.84 -26.83 0.77
N ARG A 127 -10.01 -27.38 1.12
CA ARG A 127 -11.30 -26.98 0.52
C ARG A 127 -11.72 -25.55 0.88
N LEU A 128 -11.21 -25.00 2.00
CA LEU A 128 -11.53 -23.65 2.48
C LEU A 128 -10.52 -22.60 1.99
N ILE A 129 -9.44 -22.98 1.32
CA ILE A 129 -8.44 -22.06 0.77
C ILE A 129 -9.08 -20.93 -0.08
N PRO A 130 -9.98 -21.23 -1.04
CA PRO A 130 -10.60 -20.15 -1.83
C PRO A 130 -11.37 -19.16 -0.98
N LEU A 131 -12.04 -19.62 0.09
CA LEU A 131 -12.78 -18.75 1.02
C LEU A 131 -11.84 -17.78 1.75
N PHE A 132 -10.76 -18.29 2.34
CA PHE A 132 -9.80 -17.44 3.06
C PHE A 132 -9.06 -16.47 2.13
N ARG A 133 -8.77 -16.89 0.90
CA ARG A 133 -8.19 -15.98 -0.11
C ARG A 133 -9.16 -14.86 -0.48
N ARG A 134 -10.44 -15.17 -0.72
CA ARG A 134 -11.46 -14.15 -0.98
C ARG A 134 -11.67 -13.21 0.20
N PHE A 135 -11.64 -13.75 1.41
CA PHE A 135 -11.71 -12.95 2.62
C PHE A 135 -10.54 -11.94 2.71
N SER A 136 -9.30 -12.40 2.48
CA SER A 136 -8.13 -11.53 2.40
C SER A 136 -8.24 -10.48 1.27
N ASP A 137 -8.79 -10.88 0.11
CA ASP A 137 -9.01 -9.96 -1.01
C ASP A 137 -10.03 -8.87 -0.65
N ILE A 138 -11.12 -9.21 0.06
CA ILE A 138 -12.13 -8.25 0.53
C ILE A 138 -11.52 -7.29 1.55
N MET A 139 -10.78 -7.80 2.55
CA MET A 139 -10.17 -6.96 3.59
C MET A 139 -9.25 -5.87 3.03
N ARG A 140 -8.51 -6.17 1.96
CA ARG A 140 -7.59 -5.22 1.31
C ARG A 140 -8.22 -4.41 0.18
N ALA A 141 -9.40 -4.81 -0.33
CA ALA A 141 -10.09 -4.08 -1.39
C ALA A 141 -10.81 -2.83 -0.86
N ILE A 142 -11.21 -2.85 0.42
CA ILE A 142 -11.86 -1.70 1.05
C ILE A 142 -10.75 -0.76 1.55
N PRO A 143 -10.73 0.51 1.11
CA PRO A 143 -9.77 1.48 1.61
C PRO A 143 -9.88 1.61 3.14
N GLU A 144 -8.75 1.64 3.84
CA GLU A 144 -8.72 1.74 5.30
C GLU A 144 -9.41 3.00 5.83
N ILE A 145 -9.39 4.09 5.06
CA ILE A 145 -10.09 5.34 5.43
C ILE A 145 -11.61 5.13 5.52
N VAL A 146 -12.19 4.32 4.63
CA VAL A 146 -13.64 4.03 4.65
C VAL A 146 -13.99 3.22 5.90
N ILE A 147 -13.19 2.22 6.22
CA ILE A 147 -13.38 1.42 7.45
C ILE A 147 -13.24 2.32 8.68
N ALA A 148 -12.21 3.17 8.72
CA ALA A 148 -11.97 4.08 9.82
C ALA A 148 -13.13 5.06 10.02
N LEU A 149 -13.67 5.66 8.95
CA LEU A 149 -14.82 6.57 9.04
C LEU A 149 -16.05 5.88 9.63
N VAL A 150 -16.36 4.66 9.19
CA VAL A 150 -17.46 3.87 9.75
C VAL A 150 -17.23 3.59 11.24
N LEU A 151 -16.00 3.20 11.61
CA LEU A 151 -15.68 2.92 13.01
C LEU A 151 -15.69 4.18 13.88
N ILE A 152 -15.21 5.33 13.36
CA ILE A 152 -15.28 6.62 14.06
C ILE A 152 -16.75 7.02 14.29
N PHE A 153 -17.63 6.78 13.32
CA PHE A 153 -19.05 7.06 13.49
C PHE A 153 -19.71 6.21 14.59
N VAL A 154 -19.30 4.95 14.71
CA VAL A 154 -19.88 4.00 15.68
C VAL A 154 -19.24 4.12 17.07
N MET A 155 -17.92 4.28 17.13
CA MET A 155 -17.12 4.22 18.36
C MET A 155 -16.72 5.59 18.91
N GLY A 156 -16.89 6.65 18.12
CA GLY A 156 -16.34 7.98 18.39
C GLY A 156 -14.95 8.17 17.80
N GLY A 157 -14.48 9.43 17.79
CA GLY A 157 -13.12 9.78 17.34
C GLY A 157 -12.04 9.23 18.25
N GLY A 158 -10.82 9.13 17.72
CA GLY A 158 -9.65 8.69 18.48
C GLY A 158 -8.83 7.60 17.78
N PRO A 159 -7.72 7.14 18.39
CA PRO A 159 -6.76 6.24 17.76
C PRO A 159 -7.29 4.82 17.53
N VAL A 160 -8.21 4.33 18.35
CA VAL A 160 -8.68 2.94 18.31
C VAL A 160 -9.38 2.59 17.00
N PRO A 161 -10.35 3.38 16.48
CA PRO A 161 -10.95 3.13 15.17
C PRO A 161 -9.92 3.03 14.05
N ALA A 162 -8.93 3.92 14.02
CA ALA A 162 -7.86 3.90 13.03
C ALA A 162 -6.99 2.64 13.16
N MET A 163 -6.60 2.28 14.39
CA MET A 163 -5.83 1.06 14.63
C MET A 163 -6.53 -0.18 14.09
N ILE A 164 -7.83 -0.31 14.33
CA ILE A 164 -8.64 -1.44 13.83
C ILE A 164 -8.71 -1.42 12.31
N ALA A 165 -9.00 -0.27 11.71
CA ALA A 165 -9.13 -0.13 10.25
C ALA A 165 -7.83 -0.50 9.52
N ILE A 166 -6.69 0.06 9.96
CA ILE A 166 -5.38 -0.24 9.41
C ILE A 166 -5.01 -1.71 9.65
N ALA A 167 -5.30 -2.27 10.83
CA ALA A 167 -4.99 -3.67 11.15
C ALA A 167 -5.76 -4.64 10.25
N ILE A 168 -7.05 -4.40 9.99
CA ILE A 168 -7.87 -5.20 9.08
C ILE A 168 -7.28 -5.18 7.68
N HIS A 169 -7.03 -4.00 7.12
CA HIS A 169 -6.44 -3.84 5.79
C HIS A 169 -5.06 -4.50 5.69
N THR A 170 -4.21 -4.31 6.70
CA THR A 170 -2.87 -4.89 6.78
C THR A 170 -2.93 -6.42 6.89
N ALA A 171 -3.86 -6.99 7.67
CA ALA A 171 -4.04 -8.44 7.79
C ALA A 171 -4.41 -9.08 6.44
N GLY A 172 -5.32 -8.46 5.68
CA GLY A 172 -5.67 -8.92 4.33
C GLY A 172 -4.48 -8.90 3.38
N ALA A 173 -3.70 -7.82 3.40
CA ALA A 173 -2.56 -7.64 2.53
C ALA A 173 -1.39 -8.57 2.89
N LEU A 174 -1.03 -8.67 4.17
CA LEU A 174 0.03 -9.57 4.63
C LEU A 174 -0.39 -11.03 4.53
N GLY A 175 -1.66 -11.37 4.77
CA GLY A 175 -2.17 -12.72 4.62
C GLY A 175 -1.95 -13.28 3.21
N LYS A 176 -2.16 -12.44 2.20
CA LYS A 176 -1.87 -12.79 0.82
C LYS A 176 -0.37 -12.93 0.56
N LEU A 177 0.43 -11.90 0.89
CA LEU A 177 1.88 -11.92 0.66
C LEU A 177 2.56 -13.08 1.39
N PHE A 178 2.20 -13.34 2.62
CA PHE A 178 2.75 -14.44 3.41
C PHE A 178 2.38 -15.81 2.82
N SER A 179 1.14 -15.96 2.31
CA SER A 179 0.75 -17.21 1.65
C SER A 179 1.52 -17.46 0.36
N GLU A 180 1.76 -16.43 -0.43
CA GLU A 180 2.54 -16.52 -1.68
C GLU A 180 4.00 -16.89 -1.41
N VAL A 181 4.62 -16.30 -0.39
CA VAL A 181 5.98 -16.66 0.04
C VAL A 181 6.04 -18.10 0.54
N ALA A 182 5.07 -18.53 1.35
CA ALA A 182 5.02 -19.89 1.87
C ALA A 182 4.80 -20.95 0.77
N GLU A 183 4.07 -20.59 -0.31
CA GLU A 183 3.89 -21.47 -1.47
C GLU A 183 5.17 -21.67 -2.29
N ASN A 184 6.10 -20.71 -2.23
CA ASN A 184 7.39 -20.76 -2.92
C ASN A 184 8.52 -21.36 -2.07
N ALA A 185 8.24 -21.81 -0.83
CA ALA A 185 9.24 -22.45 0.02
C ALA A 185 9.65 -23.82 -0.53
N ASP A 186 10.92 -24.21 -0.34
CA ASP A 186 11.38 -25.55 -0.69
C ASP A 186 10.68 -26.59 0.19
N LEU A 187 10.03 -27.56 -0.46
CA LEU A 187 9.29 -28.63 0.24
C LEU A 187 10.17 -29.79 0.69
N LYS A 188 11.43 -29.89 0.25
CA LYS A 188 12.33 -30.99 0.64
C LYS A 188 12.48 -31.14 2.16
N PRO A 189 12.68 -30.06 2.95
CA PRO A 189 12.70 -30.16 4.41
C PRO A 189 11.37 -30.66 4.99
N VAL A 190 10.24 -30.27 4.38
CA VAL A 190 8.90 -30.69 4.80
C VAL A 190 8.71 -32.21 4.56
N GLU A 191 9.16 -32.72 3.39
CA GLU A 191 9.12 -34.13 3.03
C GLU A 191 10.04 -34.97 3.93
N GLY A 192 11.27 -34.47 4.19
CA GLY A 192 12.20 -35.10 5.11
C GLY A 192 11.65 -35.24 6.54
N LEU A 193 10.99 -34.20 7.03
CA LEU A 193 10.30 -34.25 8.34
C LEU A 193 9.05 -35.17 8.29
N ALA A 194 8.40 -35.28 7.14
CA ALA A 194 7.26 -36.21 6.99
C ALA A 194 7.70 -37.67 7.08
N SER A 195 8.84 -38.03 6.52
CA SER A 195 9.40 -39.40 6.54
C SER A 195 9.77 -39.83 7.97
N THR A 196 10.09 -38.90 8.86
CA THR A 196 10.33 -39.20 10.30
C THR A 196 9.06 -39.22 11.16
N GLY A 197 7.86 -39.12 10.54
CA GLY A 197 6.61 -39.13 11.27
C GLY A 197 6.27 -37.80 11.97
N ALA A 198 6.96 -36.70 11.63
CA ALA A 198 6.66 -35.40 12.24
C ALA A 198 5.23 -34.93 11.95
N THR A 199 4.56 -34.39 12.95
CA THR A 199 3.22 -33.82 12.81
C THR A 199 3.24 -32.61 11.86
N ARG A 200 2.09 -32.27 11.29
CA ARG A 200 1.97 -31.14 10.37
C ARG A 200 2.49 -29.83 10.98
N SER A 201 2.15 -29.54 12.23
CA SER A 201 2.62 -28.33 12.92
C SER A 201 4.14 -28.29 13.04
N LYS A 202 4.78 -29.43 13.34
CA LYS A 202 6.24 -29.53 13.39
C LYS A 202 6.86 -29.30 12.01
N ARG A 203 6.27 -29.84 10.94
CA ARG A 203 6.74 -29.63 9.55
C ARG A 203 6.62 -28.18 9.14
N MET A 204 5.54 -27.47 9.51
CA MET A 204 5.39 -26.05 9.26
C MET A 204 6.39 -25.22 10.04
N LEU A 205 6.54 -25.47 11.35
CA LEU A 205 7.42 -24.71 12.23
C LEU A 205 8.92 -24.89 11.89
N LEU A 206 9.33 -26.10 11.58
CA LEU A 206 10.74 -26.43 11.37
C LEU A 206 11.14 -26.50 9.88
N GLY A 207 10.20 -26.84 9.00
CA GLY A 207 10.48 -27.00 7.58
C GLY A 207 10.17 -25.75 6.75
N VAL A 208 9.10 -25.00 7.05
CA VAL A 208 8.68 -23.84 6.25
C VAL A 208 9.06 -22.52 6.92
N LEU A 209 8.69 -22.33 8.19
CA LEU A 209 8.84 -21.04 8.87
C LEU A 209 10.27 -20.47 8.83
N PRO A 210 11.34 -21.23 9.04
CA PRO A 210 12.71 -20.69 8.98
C PRO A 210 13.06 -20.12 7.60
N GLN A 211 12.53 -20.70 6.54
CA GLN A 211 12.77 -20.25 5.17
C GLN A 211 12.03 -18.95 4.85
N VAL A 212 10.80 -18.78 5.37
CA VAL A 212 9.92 -17.66 5.01
C VAL A 212 9.94 -16.52 6.01
N ALA A 213 10.40 -16.74 7.24
CA ALA A 213 10.42 -15.75 8.31
C ALA A 213 11.14 -14.44 7.93
N PRO A 214 12.31 -14.45 7.27
CA PRO A 214 12.96 -13.22 6.84
C PRO A 214 12.09 -12.39 5.91
N ASN A 215 11.39 -13.02 4.97
CA ASN A 215 10.46 -12.35 4.05
C ASN A 215 9.22 -11.83 4.80
N TYR A 216 8.70 -12.58 5.77
CA TYR A 216 7.56 -12.15 6.60
C TYR A 216 7.90 -10.88 7.39
N VAL A 217 9.07 -10.86 8.04
CA VAL A 217 9.56 -9.68 8.76
C VAL A 217 9.78 -8.51 7.79
N SER A 218 10.36 -8.77 6.62
CA SER A 218 10.57 -7.76 5.58
C SER A 218 9.26 -7.11 5.14
N TYR A 219 8.21 -7.91 4.87
CA TYR A 219 6.90 -7.38 4.50
C TYR A 219 6.19 -6.67 5.66
N ALA A 220 6.36 -7.14 6.90
CA ALA A 220 5.82 -6.46 8.07
C ALA A 220 6.45 -5.08 8.28
N LEU A 221 7.78 -4.95 8.09
CA LEU A 221 8.48 -3.67 8.13
C LEU A 221 8.01 -2.72 7.01
N LEU A 222 7.83 -3.22 5.79
CA LEU A 222 7.28 -2.45 4.69
C LEU A 222 5.85 -1.95 5.03
N ARG A 223 5.03 -2.80 5.65
CA ARG A 223 3.69 -2.40 6.07
C ARG A 223 3.71 -1.39 7.20
N PHE A 224 4.63 -1.48 8.13
CA PHE A 224 4.79 -0.47 9.17
C PHE A 224 5.05 0.92 8.59
N GLU A 225 5.94 1.02 7.61
CA GLU A 225 6.23 2.26 6.89
C GLU A 225 4.99 2.83 6.19
N ILE A 226 4.22 1.97 5.49
CA ILE A 226 2.96 2.36 4.85
C ILE A 226 1.95 2.83 5.90
N ASN A 227 1.87 2.13 7.03
CA ASN A 227 0.92 2.40 8.10
C ASN A 227 1.23 3.71 8.86
N ILE A 228 2.50 4.16 8.91
CA ILE A 228 2.84 5.51 9.43
C ILE A 228 2.14 6.58 8.59
N ARG A 229 2.19 6.46 7.26
CA ARG A 229 1.51 7.41 6.36
C ARG A 229 -0.01 7.31 6.47
N ALA A 230 -0.53 6.08 6.53
CA ALA A 230 -1.96 5.85 6.69
C ALA A 230 -2.48 6.43 8.01
N SER A 231 -1.77 6.27 9.13
CA SER A 231 -2.17 6.83 10.43
C SER A 231 -2.19 8.36 10.43
N ALA A 232 -1.23 8.99 9.74
CA ALA A 232 -1.23 10.45 9.57
C ALA A 232 -2.44 10.92 8.75
N ILE A 233 -2.78 10.22 7.65
CA ILE A 233 -3.96 10.53 6.83
C ILE A 233 -5.26 10.34 7.64
N LEU A 234 -5.37 9.26 8.41
CA LEU A 234 -6.54 8.99 9.25
C LEU A 234 -6.66 10.01 10.40
N GLY A 235 -5.56 10.59 10.84
CA GLY A 235 -5.57 11.71 11.77
C GLY A 235 -6.42 12.88 11.28
N PHE A 236 -6.38 13.22 9.99
CA PHE A 236 -7.23 14.28 9.40
C PHE A 236 -8.73 14.04 9.58
N VAL A 237 -9.17 12.79 9.65
CA VAL A 237 -10.58 12.43 9.82
C VAL A 237 -10.96 12.18 11.29
N GLY A 238 -10.05 12.45 12.23
CA GLY A 238 -10.35 12.40 13.65
C GLY A 238 -9.74 11.23 14.42
N ALA A 239 -8.73 10.55 13.84
CA ALA A 239 -8.04 9.44 14.49
C ALA A 239 -6.96 9.85 15.51
N GLY A 240 -6.73 11.16 15.71
CA GLY A 240 -5.65 11.66 16.57
C GLY A 240 -4.30 11.80 15.88
N GLY A 241 -3.24 11.95 16.65
CA GLY A 241 -1.87 12.05 16.19
C GLY A 241 -1.55 13.32 15.37
N LEU A 242 -0.42 13.28 14.65
CA LEU A 242 0.06 14.44 13.86
C LEU A 242 -0.95 14.89 12.79
N GLY A 243 -1.70 13.95 12.18
CA GLY A 243 -2.69 14.33 11.17
C GLY A 243 -3.83 15.17 11.74
N TYR A 244 -4.25 14.93 12.96
CA TYR A 244 -5.26 15.72 13.65
C TYR A 244 -4.74 17.12 13.96
N GLU A 245 -3.52 17.22 14.46
CA GLU A 245 -2.88 18.50 14.74
C GLU A 245 -2.62 19.31 13.47
N LEU A 246 -2.20 18.65 12.40
CA LEU A 246 -2.03 19.29 11.09
C LEU A 246 -3.35 19.87 10.58
N ARG A 247 -4.45 19.12 10.64
CA ARG A 247 -5.77 19.62 10.27
C ARG A 247 -6.15 20.85 11.08
N ASN A 248 -5.88 20.83 12.39
CA ASN A 248 -6.18 21.94 13.26
C ASN A 248 -5.33 23.17 12.91
N ALA A 249 -4.02 23.02 12.72
CA ALA A 249 -3.14 24.12 12.31
C ALA A 249 -3.58 24.73 10.97
N MET A 250 -3.98 23.90 10.00
CA MET A 250 -4.45 24.35 8.70
C MET A 250 -5.82 25.05 8.74
N ALA A 251 -6.71 24.65 9.66
CA ALA A 251 -8.05 25.22 9.77
C ALA A 251 -8.06 26.65 10.30
N TRP A 252 -7.02 27.08 11.02
CA TRP A 252 -6.89 28.42 11.57
C TRP A 252 -6.37 29.47 10.56
N GLY A 253 -5.84 29.02 9.41
CA GLY A 253 -5.38 29.89 8.33
C GLY A 253 -4.07 30.64 8.65
N PRO A 254 -3.84 31.81 7.98
CA PRO A 254 -2.62 32.59 8.14
C PRO A 254 -2.35 32.95 9.59
N GLY A 255 -1.08 32.93 10.02
CA GLY A 255 -0.64 33.19 11.38
C GLY A 255 -0.33 31.94 12.20
N ARG A 256 -0.70 30.72 11.69
CA ARG A 256 -0.35 29.44 12.30
C ARG A 256 0.22 28.43 11.27
N PHE A 257 0.65 28.91 10.11
CA PHE A 257 1.29 28.07 9.11
C PHE A 257 2.69 27.58 9.52
N ASP A 258 3.36 28.29 10.44
CA ASP A 258 4.56 27.84 11.12
C ASP A 258 4.35 26.53 11.90
N GLU A 259 3.20 26.37 12.57
CA GLU A 259 2.82 25.12 13.23
C GLU A 259 2.61 24.01 12.21
N ALA A 260 1.91 24.28 11.10
CA ALA A 260 1.75 23.31 10.01
C ALA A 260 3.12 22.92 9.42
N GLY A 261 4.02 23.88 9.21
CA GLY A 261 5.38 23.65 8.76
C GLY A 261 6.17 22.74 9.70
N ALA A 262 6.12 22.98 11.01
CA ALA A 262 6.76 22.14 12.02
C ALA A 262 6.22 20.69 12.01
N ILE A 263 4.89 20.52 11.87
CA ILE A 263 4.26 19.21 11.78
C ILE A 263 4.66 18.48 10.50
N PHE A 264 4.73 19.17 9.34
CA PHE A 264 5.22 18.58 8.09
C PHE A 264 6.66 18.13 8.21
N ILE A 265 7.54 18.91 8.82
CA ILE A 265 8.96 18.53 9.03
C ILE A 265 9.04 17.27 9.91
N LEU A 266 8.29 17.22 11.01
CA LEU A 266 8.24 16.04 11.89
C LEU A 266 7.75 14.81 11.14
N LEU A 267 6.64 14.93 10.41
CA LEU A 267 6.05 13.82 9.67
C LEU A 267 6.99 13.32 8.57
N PHE A 268 7.49 14.25 7.73
CA PHE A 268 8.38 13.90 6.64
C PHE A 268 9.71 13.30 7.14
N GLY A 269 10.32 13.93 8.15
CA GLY A 269 11.55 13.42 8.77
C GLY A 269 11.36 12.01 9.35
N THR A 270 10.22 11.77 9.98
CA THR A 270 9.85 10.46 10.53
C THR A 270 9.68 9.41 9.43
N ILE A 271 8.96 9.75 8.36
CA ILE A 271 8.77 8.83 7.21
C ILE A 271 10.13 8.48 6.60
N VAL A 272 10.98 9.47 6.31
CA VAL A 272 12.33 9.24 5.75
C VAL A 272 13.20 8.40 6.69
N PHE A 273 13.16 8.69 7.99
CA PHE A 273 13.92 7.93 8.99
C PHE A 273 13.50 6.45 9.00
N PHE A 274 12.20 6.16 9.10
CA PHE A 274 11.73 4.77 9.14
C PHE A 274 11.86 4.05 7.80
N ASP A 275 11.72 4.75 6.66
CA ASP A 275 11.97 4.19 5.33
C ASP A 275 13.43 3.72 5.20
N GLN A 276 14.39 4.57 5.55
CA GLN A 276 15.82 4.21 5.52
C GLN A 276 16.15 3.09 6.51
N LEU A 277 15.58 3.15 7.72
CA LEU A 277 15.79 2.14 8.74
C LEU A 277 15.24 0.77 8.28
N SER A 278 14.00 0.74 7.82
CA SER A 278 13.33 -0.46 7.30
C SER A 278 14.09 -1.03 6.10
N SER A 279 14.51 -0.18 5.17
CA SER A 279 15.26 -0.60 3.98
C SER A 279 16.59 -1.28 4.34
N ARG A 280 17.33 -0.71 5.30
CA ARG A 280 18.60 -1.32 5.78
C ARG A 280 18.36 -2.70 6.41
N TYR A 281 17.33 -2.84 7.23
CA TYR A 281 17.00 -4.14 7.84
C TYR A 281 16.51 -5.15 6.82
N ARG A 282 15.65 -4.76 5.88
CA ARG A 282 15.16 -5.64 4.81
C ARG A 282 16.31 -6.18 3.95
N ASN A 283 17.24 -5.33 3.53
CA ASN A 283 18.38 -5.76 2.72
C ASN A 283 19.23 -6.79 3.45
N ARG A 284 19.52 -6.58 4.75
CA ARG A 284 20.26 -7.56 5.56
C ARG A 284 19.54 -8.90 5.69
N LEU A 285 18.20 -8.89 5.78
CA LEU A 285 17.41 -10.12 5.91
C LEU A 285 17.34 -10.91 4.59
N THR A 286 17.36 -10.21 3.44
CA THR A 286 17.26 -10.85 2.11
C THR A 286 18.63 -11.20 1.52
N GLU A 287 19.66 -10.40 1.73
CA GLU A 287 21.03 -10.67 1.25
C GLU A 287 21.72 -11.80 2.03
N GLY A 288 21.35 -12.00 3.31
CA GLY A 288 21.87 -13.11 4.12
C GLY A 288 21.39 -14.51 3.70
N GLN A 289 20.47 -14.63 2.75
CA GLN A 289 19.98 -15.90 2.20
C GLN A 289 20.74 -16.35 0.92
N GLY A 290 21.64 -15.51 0.41
CA GLY A 290 22.41 -15.76 -0.82
C GLY A 290 23.83 -16.28 -0.63
N GLN A 291 24.24 -16.64 0.60
CA GLN A 291 25.56 -17.24 0.90
C GLN A 291 25.45 -18.68 1.34
#